data_fe02d1d9edbbd529501df3797dd65548
#
_entry.id   fe02d1d9edbbd529501df3797dd65548
#
_cell.length_a   1.000
_cell.length_b   1.000
_cell.length_c   1.000
_cell.angle_alpha   90.00
_cell.angle_beta   90.00
_cell.angle_gamma   90.00
#
_symmetry.space_group_name_H-M   'P 1'
#
loop_
_entity.id
_entity.type
_entity.pdbx_description
1 polymer ?
#
loop_
_entity_poly.entity_id
_entity_poly.type
_entity_poly.pdbx_seq_one_letter_code
_entity_poly.pdbx_strand_id
1 'polypeptide(L)'
;GGDYAKQSAVVPMSESMMYMDKDKWDSTIAESDVYTQDYDKVKECLAKSKYPDGFEFDFYTTSQTQKQAELLKSMVDASGSITMNLVEVPDSDIFSYMFGYKTKDNGERYYNAVGTYMMSDFLDPMGMLKTLYAGSNACEGGTNETLWSSTEADGLLAKAAQTTDDAEKMGYYTDA
;
A
#
# COMPACT_ATOMS: atom_id res chain seq x y z
N GLY A 1 1.60 17.07 5.26
CA GLY A 1 1.78 16.47 6.58
C GLY A 1 2.30 17.42 7.63
N GLY A 2 3.19 18.40 7.30
CA GLY A 2 3.81 19.29 8.27
C GLY A 2 4.51 18.49 9.38
N ASP A 3 4.35 18.97 10.63
CA ASP A 3 4.98 18.32 11.80
C ASP A 3 4.29 17.04 12.26
N TYR A 4 3.13 16.69 11.68
CA TYR A 4 2.27 15.60 12.13
C TYR A 4 2.38 14.33 11.27
N ALA A 5 3.00 14.40 10.09
CA ALA A 5 3.13 13.26 9.20
C ALA A 5 4.43 13.35 8.41
N LYS A 6 5.18 12.25 8.41
CA LYS A 6 6.32 12.05 7.51
C LYS A 6 5.89 11.16 6.36
N GLN A 7 6.38 11.43 5.17
CA GLN A 7 6.23 10.52 4.06
C GLN A 7 7.09 9.29 4.32
N SER A 8 6.48 8.11 4.29
CA SER A 8 7.22 6.86 4.15
C SER A 8 7.61 6.72 2.68
N ALA A 9 8.87 6.45 2.39
CA ALA A 9 9.35 6.50 1.02
C ALA A 9 8.83 5.32 0.18
N VAL A 10 8.84 4.11 0.70
CA VAL A 10 8.62 2.89 -0.12
C VAL A 10 7.66 1.90 0.53
N VAL A 11 7.64 1.82 1.87
CA VAL A 11 6.81 0.88 2.61
C VAL A 11 6.05 1.57 3.72
N PRO A 12 4.86 1.08 4.09
CA PRO A 12 4.03 1.67 5.13
C PRO A 12 4.53 1.28 6.53
N MET A 13 5.79 1.53 6.82
CA MET A 13 6.40 1.23 8.12
C MET A 13 6.93 2.50 8.78
N SER A 14 6.84 2.56 10.10
CA SER A 14 7.40 3.66 10.87
C SER A 14 8.88 3.43 11.16
N GLU A 15 9.62 4.52 11.31
CA GLU A 15 11.04 4.49 11.69
C GLU A 15 11.29 3.72 12.99
N SER A 16 10.31 3.70 13.91
CA SER A 16 10.41 2.96 15.18
C SER A 16 10.45 1.42 15.00
N MET A 17 10.05 0.91 13.84
CA MET A 17 10.16 -0.53 13.55
C MET A 17 11.56 -0.93 13.08
N MET A 18 12.44 0.05 12.82
CA MET A 18 13.80 -0.17 12.29
C MET A 18 14.87 -0.24 13.38
N TYR A 19 14.48 -0.57 14.59
CA TYR A 19 15.38 -0.62 15.74
C TYR A 19 16.48 -1.70 15.62
N MET A 20 16.28 -2.73 14.82
CA MET A 20 17.21 -3.85 14.67
C MET A 20 18.46 -3.47 13.87
N ASP A 21 18.30 -2.78 12.74
CA ASP A 21 19.38 -2.28 11.90
C ASP A 21 18.91 -1.07 11.08
N LYS A 22 18.97 0.09 11.72
CA LYS A 22 18.53 1.33 11.08
C LYS A 22 19.40 1.72 9.88
N ASP A 23 20.70 1.49 9.95
CA ASP A 23 21.63 1.88 8.89
C ASP A 23 21.39 1.06 7.63
N LYS A 24 21.15 -0.24 7.78
CA LYS A 24 20.76 -1.13 6.66
C LYS A 24 19.46 -0.67 6.03
N TRP A 25 18.46 -0.33 6.85
CA TRP A 25 17.18 0.18 6.38
C TRP A 25 17.32 1.50 5.64
N ASP A 26 18.02 2.47 6.22
CA ASP A 26 18.21 3.78 5.60
C ASP A 26 18.91 3.68 4.25
N SER A 27 19.92 2.79 4.13
CA SER A 27 20.58 2.54 2.84
C SER A 27 19.64 1.90 1.82
N THR A 28 18.83 0.92 2.22
CA THR A 28 17.84 0.27 1.35
C THR A 28 16.80 1.28 0.84
N ILE A 29 16.29 2.15 1.72
CA ILE A 29 15.36 3.21 1.33
C ILE A 29 16.02 4.22 0.38
N ALA A 30 17.28 4.60 0.62
CA ALA A 30 17.99 5.53 -0.24
C ALA A 30 18.27 4.98 -1.66
N GLU A 31 18.40 3.66 -1.77
CA GLU A 31 18.60 2.97 -3.05
C GLU A 31 17.28 2.66 -3.79
N SER A 32 16.15 2.81 -3.11
CA SER A 32 14.84 2.51 -3.68
C SER A 32 14.31 3.64 -4.54
N ASP A 33 13.60 3.28 -5.60
CA ASP A 33 12.91 4.25 -6.46
C ASP A 33 11.76 4.93 -5.71
N VAL A 34 11.87 6.23 -5.50
CA VAL A 34 10.81 7.05 -4.93
C VAL A 34 10.06 7.77 -6.05
N TYR A 35 8.79 7.45 -6.23
CA TYR A 35 7.96 8.13 -7.21
C TYR A 35 7.65 9.55 -6.75
N THR A 36 7.91 10.51 -7.64
CA THR A 36 7.47 11.89 -7.48
C THR A 36 6.30 12.17 -8.42
N GLN A 37 5.52 13.21 -8.11
CA GLN A 37 4.42 13.61 -8.98
C GLN A 37 4.99 14.09 -10.33
N ASP A 38 4.65 13.37 -11.41
CA ASP A 38 5.12 13.62 -12.77
C ASP A 38 4.01 13.31 -13.78
N TYR A 39 3.35 14.35 -14.26
CA TYR A 39 2.23 14.21 -15.21
C TYR A 39 2.67 13.83 -16.63
N ASP A 40 3.89 14.13 -17.02
CA ASP A 40 4.41 13.68 -18.31
C ASP A 40 4.70 12.19 -18.28
N LYS A 41 5.18 11.69 -17.17
CA LYS A 41 5.34 10.26 -16.95
C LYS A 41 3.99 9.53 -16.92
N VAL A 42 2.95 10.14 -16.34
CA VAL A 42 1.57 9.60 -16.40
C VAL A 42 1.14 9.41 -17.84
N LYS A 43 1.29 10.41 -18.70
CA LYS A 43 0.94 10.33 -20.13
C LYS A 43 1.74 9.26 -20.87
N GLU A 44 3.05 9.18 -20.60
CA GLU A 44 3.91 8.14 -21.17
C GLU A 44 3.44 6.73 -20.80
N CYS A 45 3.10 6.51 -19.54
CA CYS A 45 2.61 5.23 -19.05
C CYS A 45 1.24 4.89 -19.64
N LEU A 46 0.32 5.85 -19.71
CA LEU A 46 -0.99 5.67 -20.34
C LEU A 46 -0.86 5.26 -21.80
N ALA A 47 -0.01 5.93 -22.57
CA ALA A 47 0.21 5.61 -23.97
C ALA A 47 0.68 4.17 -24.23
N LYS A 48 1.34 3.54 -23.23
CA LYS A 48 1.80 2.15 -23.26
C LYS A 48 0.82 1.16 -22.63
N SER A 49 -0.25 1.65 -22.03
CA SER A 49 -1.24 0.86 -21.30
C SER A 49 -2.40 0.41 -22.18
N LYS A 50 -3.36 -0.30 -21.58
CA LYS A 50 -4.66 -0.62 -22.19
C LYS A 50 -5.60 0.60 -22.28
N TYR A 51 -5.23 1.72 -21.67
CA TYR A 51 -6.05 2.92 -21.53
C TYR A 51 -5.30 4.16 -22.02
N PRO A 52 -4.89 4.23 -23.30
CA PRO A 52 -4.05 5.32 -23.81
C PRO A 52 -4.73 6.70 -23.72
N ASP A 53 -6.06 6.72 -23.77
CA ASP A 53 -6.88 7.95 -23.68
C ASP A 53 -7.26 8.31 -22.22
N GLY A 54 -6.76 7.53 -21.25
CA GLY A 54 -7.08 7.69 -19.84
C GLY A 54 -8.17 6.74 -19.35
N PHE A 55 -8.54 6.87 -18.09
CA PHE A 55 -9.58 6.06 -17.46
C PHE A 55 -10.18 6.78 -16.25
N GLU A 56 -11.28 6.26 -15.75
CA GLU A 56 -11.84 6.64 -14.46
C GLU A 56 -11.85 5.44 -13.50
N PHE A 57 -11.81 5.72 -12.21
CA PHE A 57 -11.88 4.69 -11.18
C PHE A 57 -12.54 5.20 -9.91
N ASP A 58 -13.10 4.27 -9.15
CA ASP A 58 -13.71 4.54 -7.86
C ASP A 58 -12.69 4.38 -6.74
N PHE A 59 -12.59 5.42 -5.89
CA PHE A 59 -11.77 5.43 -4.70
C PHE A 59 -12.68 5.49 -3.47
N TYR A 60 -12.68 4.42 -2.69
CA TYR A 60 -13.49 4.32 -1.49
C TYR A 60 -12.80 4.99 -0.32
N THR A 61 -13.53 5.82 0.40
CA THR A 61 -13.04 6.59 1.54
C THR A 61 -14.08 6.66 2.64
N THR A 62 -13.67 7.08 3.83
CA THR A 62 -14.55 7.33 4.95
C THR A 62 -14.46 8.78 5.40
N SER A 63 -15.31 9.19 6.33
CA SER A 63 -15.26 10.54 6.91
C SER A 63 -13.88 10.87 7.52
N GLN A 64 -13.16 9.88 8.02
CA GLN A 64 -11.82 10.06 8.62
C GLN A 64 -10.72 10.31 7.60
N THR A 65 -10.84 9.73 6.40
CA THR A 65 -9.82 9.84 5.33
C THR A 65 -10.24 10.76 4.18
N GLN A 66 -11.44 11.36 4.26
CA GLN A 66 -12.02 12.15 3.17
C GLN A 66 -11.12 13.30 2.71
N LYS A 67 -10.55 14.07 3.64
CA LYS A 67 -9.68 15.20 3.27
C LYS A 67 -8.42 14.78 2.51
N GLN A 68 -7.85 13.64 2.90
CA GLN A 68 -6.71 13.06 2.17
C GLN A 68 -7.14 12.58 0.78
N ALA A 69 -8.32 11.96 0.69
CA ALA A 69 -8.88 11.50 -0.58
C ALA A 69 -9.20 12.66 -1.52
N GLU A 70 -9.76 13.76 -1.03
CA GLU A 70 -10.02 14.98 -1.81
C GLU A 70 -8.72 15.61 -2.35
N LEU A 71 -7.66 15.66 -1.52
CA LEU A 71 -6.35 16.13 -1.96
C LEU A 71 -5.78 15.21 -3.03
N LEU A 72 -5.80 13.90 -2.82
CA LEU A 72 -5.33 12.92 -3.80
C LEU A 72 -6.12 13.04 -5.11
N LYS A 73 -7.46 13.14 -5.03
CA LYS A 73 -8.31 13.37 -6.20
C LYS A 73 -7.88 14.60 -6.99
N SER A 74 -7.64 15.71 -6.32
CA SER A 74 -7.21 16.93 -7.00
C SER A 74 -5.89 16.77 -7.75
N MET A 75 -4.97 15.98 -7.19
CA MET A 75 -3.69 15.66 -7.84
C MET A 75 -3.86 14.69 -9.02
N VAL A 76 -4.71 13.69 -8.88
CA VAL A 76 -5.00 12.72 -9.96
C VAL A 76 -5.71 13.40 -11.13
N ASP A 77 -6.79 14.13 -10.86
CA ASP A 77 -7.58 14.83 -11.87
C ASP A 77 -6.76 15.90 -12.62
N ALA A 78 -5.77 16.51 -11.94
CA ALA A 78 -4.85 17.47 -12.57
C ALA A 78 -3.97 16.85 -13.67
N SER A 79 -3.87 15.52 -13.75
CA SER A 79 -3.23 14.83 -14.89
C SER A 79 -3.96 15.09 -16.22
N GLY A 80 -5.25 15.41 -16.14
CA GLY A 80 -6.13 15.65 -17.30
C GLY A 80 -6.53 14.38 -18.06
N SER A 81 -6.06 13.22 -17.62
CA SER A 81 -6.30 11.95 -18.33
C SER A 81 -6.88 10.86 -17.43
N ILE A 82 -6.83 11.05 -16.13
CA ILE A 82 -7.37 10.10 -15.15
C ILE A 82 -8.40 10.83 -14.28
N THR A 83 -9.54 10.21 -14.07
CA THR A 83 -10.60 10.74 -13.20
C THR A 83 -10.76 9.82 -11.99
N MET A 84 -10.67 10.40 -10.80
CA MET A 84 -10.87 9.68 -9.54
C MET A 84 -12.25 10.04 -8.97
N ASN A 85 -13.12 9.05 -8.86
CA ASN A 85 -14.44 9.21 -8.25
C ASN A 85 -14.36 8.85 -6.76
N LEU A 86 -14.74 9.76 -5.86
CA LEU A 86 -14.79 9.48 -4.44
C LEU A 86 -16.12 8.82 -4.08
N VAL A 87 -16.05 7.68 -3.40
CA VAL A 87 -17.20 6.95 -2.86
C VAL A 87 -17.05 6.92 -1.34
N GLU A 88 -17.84 7.73 -0.65
CA GLU A 88 -17.83 7.72 0.80
C GLU A 88 -18.67 6.56 1.33
N VAL A 89 -18.09 5.79 2.24
CA VAL A 89 -18.75 4.69 2.95
C VAL A 89 -18.67 4.91 4.47
N PRO A 90 -19.58 4.34 5.26
CA PRO A 90 -19.50 4.42 6.72
C PRO A 90 -18.17 3.86 7.24
N ASP A 91 -17.60 4.50 8.27
CA ASP A 91 -16.35 4.06 8.91
C ASP A 91 -16.42 2.60 9.39
N SER A 92 -17.60 2.14 9.84
CA SER A 92 -17.83 0.75 10.24
C SER A 92 -17.74 -0.25 9.11
N ASP A 93 -17.92 0.19 7.87
CA ASP A 93 -18.09 -0.68 6.70
C ASP A 93 -16.82 -0.81 5.87
N ILE A 94 -15.87 0.13 5.99
CA ILE A 94 -14.69 0.20 5.12
C ILE A 94 -13.91 -1.13 5.08
N PHE A 95 -13.73 -1.77 6.24
CA PHE A 95 -13.02 -3.05 6.32
C PHE A 95 -13.76 -4.19 5.61
N SER A 96 -15.10 -4.16 5.58
CA SER A 96 -15.89 -5.13 4.83
C SER A 96 -15.71 -4.98 3.31
N TYR A 97 -15.49 -3.76 2.84
CA TYR A 97 -15.14 -3.51 1.44
C TYR A 97 -13.71 -3.96 1.16
N MET A 98 -12.75 -3.56 2.01
CA MET A 98 -11.32 -3.82 1.83
C MET A 98 -11.00 -5.31 1.78
N PHE A 99 -11.44 -6.07 2.76
CA PHE A 99 -11.10 -7.49 2.89
C PHE A 99 -11.92 -8.43 1.99
N GLY A 100 -12.61 -7.87 1.00
CA GLY A 100 -13.36 -8.67 0.03
C GLY A 100 -14.65 -9.27 0.55
N TYR A 101 -15.12 -8.85 1.74
CA TYR A 101 -16.42 -9.29 2.26
C TYR A 101 -17.59 -8.74 1.46
N LYS A 102 -17.46 -7.54 0.90
CA LYS A 102 -18.43 -6.97 -0.03
C LYS A 102 -17.93 -7.08 -1.45
N THR A 103 -18.65 -7.85 -2.25
CA THR A 103 -18.42 -8.01 -3.67
C THR A 103 -19.70 -7.70 -4.44
N LYS A 104 -19.56 -7.35 -5.72
CA LYS A 104 -20.67 -7.24 -6.66
C LYS A 104 -21.26 -8.63 -6.93
N ASP A 105 -22.45 -8.70 -7.52
CA ASP A 105 -23.12 -9.95 -7.85
C ASP A 105 -22.29 -10.90 -8.75
N ASN A 106 -21.34 -10.32 -9.52
CA ASN A 106 -20.42 -11.07 -10.38
C ASN A 106 -19.14 -11.55 -9.65
N GLY A 107 -19.01 -11.30 -8.35
CA GLY A 107 -17.84 -11.65 -7.55
C GLY A 107 -16.67 -10.67 -7.62
N GLU A 108 -16.79 -9.59 -8.40
CA GLU A 108 -15.78 -8.53 -8.43
C GLU A 108 -15.84 -7.68 -7.16
N ARG A 109 -14.70 -7.16 -6.73
CA ARG A 109 -14.63 -6.17 -5.64
C ARG A 109 -15.34 -4.88 -6.04
N TYR A 110 -15.93 -4.19 -5.06
CA TYR A 110 -16.57 -2.90 -5.30
C TYR A 110 -15.58 -1.80 -5.63
N TYR A 111 -14.40 -1.80 -5.00
CA TYR A 111 -13.42 -0.73 -5.16
C TYR A 111 -12.33 -1.07 -6.17
N ASN A 112 -11.82 -0.03 -6.82
CA ASN A 112 -10.57 -0.07 -7.57
C ASN A 112 -9.40 0.41 -6.69
N ALA A 113 -9.67 1.33 -5.77
CA ALA A 113 -8.73 1.82 -4.78
C ALA A 113 -9.49 2.20 -3.49
N VAL A 114 -8.81 2.17 -2.37
CA VAL A 114 -9.36 2.50 -1.05
C VAL A 114 -8.36 3.28 -0.23
N GLY A 115 -8.85 4.32 0.44
CA GLY A 115 -8.08 5.10 1.42
C GLY A 115 -8.32 4.56 2.83
N THR A 116 -7.27 4.05 3.44
CA THR A 116 -7.33 3.49 4.78
C THR A 116 -6.10 3.86 5.61
N TYR A 117 -6.12 3.45 6.86
CA TYR A 117 -4.98 3.47 7.75
C TYR A 117 -4.74 2.08 8.32
N MET A 118 -3.48 1.75 8.54
CA MET A 118 -3.08 0.51 9.17
C MET A 118 -2.09 0.81 10.29
N MET A 119 -2.23 0.11 11.41
CA MET A 119 -1.26 0.11 12.50
C MET A 119 -0.79 -1.31 12.72
N SER A 120 0.50 -1.47 13.03
CA SER A 120 1.01 -2.77 13.45
C SER A 120 0.63 -3.02 14.92
N ASP A 121 0.25 -4.26 15.23
CA ASP A 121 -0.07 -4.70 16.60
C ASP A 121 1.18 -4.78 17.47
N PHE A 122 2.37 -4.80 16.87
CA PHE A 122 3.66 -4.89 17.57
C PHE A 122 4.77 -4.22 16.76
N LEU A 123 5.84 -3.80 17.45
CA LEU A 123 6.98 -3.08 16.88
C LEU A 123 7.99 -4.04 16.22
N ASP A 124 7.55 -4.75 15.19
CA ASP A 124 8.41 -5.59 14.34
C ASP A 124 7.93 -5.44 12.89
N PRO A 125 8.82 -5.27 11.92
CA PRO A 125 8.47 -5.18 10.50
C PRO A 125 7.56 -6.31 10.01
N MET A 126 7.67 -7.51 10.56
CA MET A 126 6.81 -8.64 10.26
C MET A 126 5.32 -8.30 10.39
N GLY A 127 4.95 -7.49 11.40
CA GLY A 127 3.57 -7.10 11.63
C GLY A 127 2.93 -6.36 10.46
N MET A 128 3.72 -5.59 9.72
CA MET A 128 3.26 -4.89 8.52
C MET A 128 3.53 -5.70 7.25
N LEU A 129 4.75 -6.21 7.07
CA LEU A 129 5.15 -6.90 5.85
C LEU A 129 4.32 -8.16 5.60
N LYS A 130 4.17 -9.02 6.61
CA LYS A 130 3.35 -10.22 6.48
C LYS A 130 1.88 -9.89 6.29
N THR A 131 1.36 -8.93 7.06
CA THR A 131 -0.05 -8.55 6.99
C THR A 131 -0.43 -8.03 5.62
N LEU A 132 0.38 -7.16 5.03
CA LEU A 132 0.02 -6.44 3.79
C LEU A 132 0.53 -7.13 2.52
N TYR A 133 1.59 -7.95 2.60
CA TYR A 133 2.26 -8.44 1.40
C TYR A 133 2.42 -9.95 1.31
N ALA A 134 2.22 -10.72 2.40
CA ALA A 134 2.34 -12.18 2.29
C ALA A 134 1.30 -12.74 1.31
N GLY A 135 1.74 -13.63 0.43
CA GLY A 135 0.90 -14.27 -0.57
C GLY A 135 -0.23 -15.10 0.05
N SER A 136 -0.01 -15.67 1.24
CA SER A 136 -1.04 -16.38 2.02
C SER A 136 -2.22 -15.49 2.44
N ASN A 137 -2.03 -14.18 2.50
CA ASN A 137 -3.05 -13.20 2.84
C ASN A 137 -3.70 -12.56 1.60
N ALA A 138 -3.27 -12.93 0.40
CA ALA A 138 -3.83 -12.46 -0.88
C ALA A 138 -5.06 -13.30 -1.27
N CYS A 139 -6.08 -13.30 -0.43
CA CYS A 139 -7.30 -14.09 -0.59
C CYS A 139 -8.53 -13.34 -0.03
N GLU A 140 -9.71 -13.87 -0.30
CA GLU A 140 -10.94 -13.35 0.30
C GLU A 140 -10.86 -13.41 1.83
N GLY A 141 -11.16 -12.29 2.49
CA GLY A 141 -11.01 -12.14 3.94
C GLY A 141 -9.57 -11.97 4.42
N GLY A 142 -8.59 -12.02 3.52
CA GLY A 142 -7.19 -11.75 3.84
C GLY A 142 -6.88 -10.26 3.89
N THR A 143 -5.75 -9.92 4.49
CA THR A 143 -5.32 -8.54 4.73
C THR A 143 -4.42 -7.96 3.63
N ASN A 144 -3.96 -8.79 2.68
CA ASN A 144 -3.24 -8.34 1.50
C ASN A 144 -4.24 -7.93 0.42
N GLU A 145 -4.67 -6.70 0.50
CA GLU A 145 -5.75 -6.15 -0.33
C GLU A 145 -5.36 -5.94 -1.79
N THR A 146 -4.06 -5.82 -2.05
CA THR A 146 -3.53 -5.67 -3.41
C THR A 146 -3.57 -6.95 -4.20
N LEU A 147 -3.70 -8.11 -3.52
CA LEU A 147 -3.56 -9.46 -4.07
C LEU A 147 -2.19 -9.71 -4.73
N TRP A 148 -1.21 -8.85 -4.43
CA TRP A 148 0.16 -9.08 -4.86
C TRP A 148 0.74 -10.29 -4.12
N SER A 149 1.56 -11.08 -4.78
CA SER A 149 2.26 -12.20 -4.15
C SER A 149 3.61 -12.44 -4.81
N SER A 150 4.59 -12.82 -4.00
CA SER A 150 5.91 -13.21 -4.43
C SER A 150 6.40 -14.37 -3.59
N THR A 151 6.71 -15.50 -4.23
CA THR A 151 7.27 -16.66 -3.54
C THR A 151 8.63 -16.34 -2.90
N GLU A 152 9.40 -15.42 -3.49
CA GLU A 152 10.68 -14.98 -2.97
C GLU A 152 10.48 -14.17 -1.69
N ALA A 153 9.60 -13.16 -1.70
CA ALA A 153 9.28 -12.38 -0.51
C ALA A 153 8.69 -13.24 0.60
N ASP A 154 7.76 -14.15 0.29
CA ASP A 154 7.21 -15.08 1.27
C ASP A 154 8.30 -15.97 1.91
N GLY A 155 9.27 -16.41 1.11
CA GLY A 155 10.43 -17.19 1.58
C GLY A 155 11.33 -16.38 2.52
N LEU A 156 11.55 -15.11 2.23
CA LEU A 156 12.34 -14.21 3.07
C LEU A 156 11.62 -13.91 4.39
N LEU A 157 10.33 -13.63 4.35
CA LEU A 157 9.52 -13.45 5.57
C LEU A 157 9.50 -14.72 6.44
N ALA A 158 9.45 -15.91 5.82
CA ALA A 158 9.53 -17.17 6.57
C ALA A 158 10.90 -17.37 7.25
N LYS A 159 12.00 -16.99 6.60
CA LYS A 159 13.36 -17.01 7.22
C LYS A 159 13.46 -16.01 8.37
N ALA A 160 12.96 -14.77 8.16
CA ALA A 160 12.92 -13.77 9.23
C ALA A 160 12.18 -14.25 10.47
N ALA A 161 11.10 -15.03 10.29
CA ALA A 161 10.34 -15.62 11.40
C ALA A 161 11.08 -16.73 12.15
N GLN A 162 12.13 -17.32 11.59
CA GLN A 162 12.87 -18.44 12.16
C GLN A 162 14.18 -18.04 12.84
N THR A 163 14.72 -16.86 12.55
CA THR A 163 15.94 -16.37 13.17
C THR A 163 15.66 -15.52 14.41
N THR A 164 16.57 -15.60 15.39
CA THR A 164 16.60 -14.75 16.59
C THR A 164 17.70 -13.69 16.51
N ASP A 165 18.51 -13.70 15.47
CA ASP A 165 19.51 -12.68 15.21
C ASP A 165 18.87 -11.47 14.55
N ASP A 166 18.95 -10.33 15.20
CA ASP A 166 18.25 -9.10 14.73
C ASP A 166 18.82 -8.56 13.43
N ALA A 167 20.14 -8.65 13.21
CA ALA A 167 20.77 -8.19 11.99
C ALA A 167 20.41 -9.08 10.79
N GLU A 168 20.42 -10.41 11.00
CA GLU A 168 19.98 -11.37 9.98
C GLU A 168 18.49 -11.17 9.66
N LYS A 169 17.66 -11.01 10.67
CA LYS A 169 16.22 -10.77 10.52
C LYS A 169 15.94 -9.49 9.70
N MET A 170 16.64 -8.38 10.03
CA MET A 170 16.52 -7.14 9.29
C MET A 170 16.99 -7.29 7.84
N GLY A 171 18.05 -8.06 7.60
CA GLY A 171 18.47 -8.40 6.23
C GLY A 171 17.35 -9.03 5.42
N TYR A 172 16.65 -10.02 5.96
CA TYR A 172 15.51 -10.65 5.29
C TYR A 172 14.35 -9.67 5.05
N TYR A 173 14.09 -8.74 5.98
CA TYR A 173 13.03 -7.75 5.78
C TYR A 173 13.35 -6.70 4.70
N THR A 174 14.63 -6.33 4.57
CA THR A 174 15.04 -5.37 3.55
C THR A 174 15.15 -6.01 2.15
N ASP A 175 15.37 -7.31 2.10
CA ASP A 175 15.44 -8.05 0.84
C ASP A 175 14.04 -8.48 0.34
N ALA A 176 13.03 -8.55 1.24
CA ALA A 176 11.65 -8.90 0.92
C ALA A 176 10.86 -7.76 0.29
#